data_7eb29c25540ddeea40fe3cba68d8caff
#
_entry.id   7eb29c25540ddeea40fe3cba68d8caff
#
_cell.length_a   1.000
_cell.length_b   1.000
_cell.length_c   1.000
_cell.angle_alpha   90.00
_cell.angle_beta   90.00
_cell.angle_gamma   90.00
#
_symmetry.space_group_name_H-M   'P 1'
#
loop_
_entity.id
_entity.type
_entity.pdbx_description
1 polymer ?
#
loop_
_entity_poly.entity_id
_entity_poly.type
_entity_poly.pdbx_seq_one_letter_code
_entity_poly.pdbx_strand_id
1 'polypeptide(L)'
;MADKTYTPPKVWTWDKASGGRFANINRPIAGPTHDKELPVGKHPLQLYSLGTPNGVKVTVMLEELLAAGHSGAEYDAWLINIGEGDQFGSGYVDLNPNSKIPVMFDTTTKTRVFESGSILLYLAEKFGAFLPTDHNKRTETLNWLFWQMGSAPYLGGGFGHFYAYAPEKFEYPINRFAMEVKRQLDVLDRNLAEREFMAGDEYTIADMAIWPWYGALVKGLVYEAGEFLQVHEYTNVIRWTDQLAARTPIQRGRMVNRTFGDPASQLRERHDASDFEIRTQDKLEPEGSS
;
A
#
# COMPACT_ATOMS: atom_id res chain seq x y z
N MET A 1 -14.35 26.16 27.48
CA MET A 1 -15.25 24.98 27.35
C MET A 1 -14.64 23.90 28.21
N ALA A 2 -15.40 23.31 29.15
CA ALA A 2 -14.85 22.28 30.03
C ALA A 2 -14.41 21.08 29.21
N ASP A 3 -13.18 20.66 29.43
CA ASP A 3 -12.58 19.44 28.84
C ASP A 3 -13.46 18.26 29.28
N LYS A 4 -14.32 17.79 28.35
CA LYS A 4 -15.14 16.60 28.62
C LYS A 4 -14.19 15.39 28.53
N THR A 5 -13.64 15.03 29.69
CA THR A 5 -12.86 13.81 29.82
C THR A 5 -13.75 12.64 29.40
N TYR A 6 -13.38 11.97 28.30
CA TYR A 6 -14.08 10.77 27.82
C TYR A 6 -13.97 9.65 28.86
N THR A 7 -15.10 9.13 29.29
CA THR A 7 -15.17 7.94 30.13
C THR A 7 -15.60 6.77 29.25
N PRO A 8 -14.74 5.75 29.05
CA PRO A 8 -15.10 4.57 28.26
C PRO A 8 -16.34 3.86 28.83
N PRO A 9 -17.29 3.45 27.98
CA PRO A 9 -18.42 2.65 28.44
C PRO A 9 -17.94 1.28 28.94
N LYS A 10 -18.73 0.63 29.79
CA LYS A 10 -18.42 -0.73 30.28
C LYS A 10 -18.42 -1.76 29.13
N VAL A 11 -19.26 -1.55 28.14
CA VAL A 11 -19.35 -2.36 26.91
C VAL A 11 -19.34 -1.39 25.73
N TRP A 12 -18.39 -1.57 24.80
CA TRP A 12 -18.32 -0.77 23.60
C TRP A 12 -19.39 -1.21 22.58
N THR A 13 -20.02 -0.27 21.96
CA THR A 13 -20.98 -0.50 20.84
C THR A 13 -20.50 0.28 19.62
N TRP A 14 -20.64 -0.35 18.46
CA TRP A 14 -20.28 0.27 17.20
C TRP A 14 -21.27 1.35 16.79
N ASP A 15 -20.76 2.55 16.55
CA ASP A 15 -21.47 3.60 15.88
C ASP A 15 -20.90 3.78 14.46
N LYS A 16 -21.73 3.53 13.45
CA LYS A 16 -21.33 3.63 12.03
C LYS A 16 -20.88 5.04 11.64
N ALA A 17 -21.35 6.08 12.31
CA ALA A 17 -20.95 7.47 12.06
C ALA A 17 -19.62 7.83 12.70
N SER A 18 -19.14 7.04 13.66
CA SER A 18 -17.86 7.26 14.34
C SER A 18 -16.69 6.90 13.41
N GLY A 19 -15.73 7.81 13.23
CA GLY A 19 -14.54 7.61 12.39
C GLY A 19 -14.44 8.54 11.18
N GLY A 20 -15.37 9.47 11.01
CA GLY A 20 -15.34 10.51 9.99
C GLY A 20 -15.41 9.96 8.56
N ARG A 21 -14.68 10.58 7.63
CA ARG A 21 -14.69 10.28 6.20
C ARG A 21 -14.50 8.79 5.86
N PHE A 22 -13.75 8.06 6.68
CA PHE A 22 -13.42 6.65 6.45
C PHE A 22 -14.15 5.68 7.39
N ALA A 23 -15.24 6.11 8.04
CA ALA A 23 -16.02 5.28 8.97
C ALA A 23 -16.50 3.96 8.34
N ASN A 24 -16.82 3.98 7.05
CA ASN A 24 -17.46 2.86 6.35
C ASN A 24 -16.47 1.86 5.71
N ILE A 25 -15.16 2.14 5.71
CA ILE A 25 -14.17 1.22 5.15
C ILE A 25 -13.82 0.06 6.10
N ASN A 26 -14.32 0.11 7.33
CA ASN A 26 -14.16 -0.90 8.36
C ASN A 26 -15.48 -1.18 9.08
N ARG A 27 -15.56 -2.36 9.68
CA ARG A 27 -16.68 -2.75 10.53
C ARG A 27 -16.20 -3.79 11.57
N PRO A 28 -16.89 -3.94 12.71
CA PRO A 28 -16.47 -4.85 13.77
C PRO A 28 -16.81 -6.31 13.50
N ILE A 29 -17.46 -6.64 12.39
CA ILE A 29 -17.91 -7.99 12.04
C ILE A 29 -17.29 -8.37 10.71
N ALA A 30 -16.63 -9.52 10.64
CA ALA A 30 -16.10 -10.09 9.40
C ALA A 30 -17.22 -10.72 8.52
N GLY A 31 -16.85 -11.16 7.31
CA GLY A 31 -17.73 -11.80 6.35
C GLY A 31 -18.36 -10.83 5.34
N PRO A 32 -19.06 -11.32 4.30
CA PRO A 32 -19.61 -10.47 3.25
C PRO A 32 -20.84 -9.67 3.72
N THR A 33 -21.10 -8.54 3.05
CA THR A 33 -22.34 -7.76 3.25
C THR A 33 -23.30 -7.90 2.09
N HIS A 34 -22.81 -8.33 0.92
CA HIS A 34 -23.57 -8.46 -0.31
C HIS A 34 -22.90 -9.46 -1.25
N ASP A 35 -23.67 -9.98 -2.16
CA ASP A 35 -23.16 -10.85 -3.21
C ASP A 35 -22.56 -10.00 -4.33
N LYS A 36 -21.29 -10.27 -4.63
CA LYS A 36 -20.56 -9.65 -5.72
C LYS A 36 -19.43 -10.57 -6.13
N GLU A 37 -19.48 -11.07 -7.36
CA GLU A 37 -18.39 -11.83 -7.95
C GLU A 37 -17.24 -10.90 -8.34
N LEU A 38 -16.02 -11.44 -8.37
CA LEU A 38 -14.85 -10.72 -8.85
C LEU A 38 -14.64 -11.01 -10.34
N PRO A 39 -14.29 -9.99 -11.14
CA PRO A 39 -13.91 -10.19 -12.53
C PRO A 39 -12.62 -11.01 -12.63
N VAL A 40 -12.48 -11.76 -13.70
CA VAL A 40 -11.27 -12.54 -14.02
C VAL A 40 -10.85 -12.21 -15.45
N GLY A 41 -9.60 -11.79 -15.62
CA GLY A 41 -9.04 -11.42 -16.90
C GLY A 41 -8.26 -12.56 -17.57
N LYS A 42 -7.39 -12.18 -18.51
CA LYS A 42 -6.65 -13.12 -19.36
C LYS A 42 -5.36 -13.66 -18.72
N HIS A 43 -4.80 -12.95 -17.73
CA HIS A 43 -3.51 -13.30 -17.15
C HIS A 43 -3.66 -14.25 -15.95
N PRO A 44 -2.63 -15.04 -15.62
CA PRO A 44 -2.66 -15.94 -14.48
C PRO A 44 -2.76 -15.22 -13.13
N LEU A 45 -2.12 -14.06 -13.01
CA LEU A 45 -2.11 -13.27 -11.77
C LEU A 45 -3.25 -12.26 -11.80
N GLN A 46 -4.23 -12.47 -10.93
CA GLN A 46 -5.38 -11.59 -10.76
C GLN A 46 -5.20 -10.78 -9.48
N LEU A 47 -4.96 -9.48 -9.62
CA LEU A 47 -4.79 -8.54 -8.50
C LEU A 47 -6.07 -7.73 -8.32
N TYR A 48 -6.58 -7.68 -7.09
CA TYR A 48 -7.71 -6.84 -6.69
C TYR A 48 -7.24 -5.83 -5.68
N SER A 49 -7.17 -4.55 -6.08
CA SER A 49 -6.43 -3.55 -5.33
C SER A 49 -6.98 -2.12 -5.49
N LEU A 50 -6.33 -1.19 -4.81
CA LEU A 50 -6.49 0.25 -4.93
C LEU A 50 -5.11 0.90 -4.80
N GLY A 51 -4.87 2.04 -5.47
CA GLY A 51 -3.60 2.78 -5.48
C GLY A 51 -3.22 3.44 -4.13
N THR A 52 -3.43 2.71 -3.03
CA THR A 52 -2.94 3.05 -1.70
C THR A 52 -1.49 2.58 -1.53
N PRO A 53 -0.75 3.04 -0.51
CA PRO A 53 0.61 2.54 -0.27
C PRO A 53 0.71 1.01 -0.22
N ASN A 54 -0.29 0.30 0.30
CA ASN A 54 -0.27 -1.17 0.34
C ASN A 54 -0.50 -1.81 -1.04
N GLY A 55 -1.40 -1.24 -1.86
CA GLY A 55 -1.60 -1.69 -3.24
C GLY A 55 -0.37 -1.45 -4.11
N VAL A 56 0.25 -0.28 -3.96
CA VAL A 56 1.48 0.10 -4.70
C VAL A 56 2.64 -0.86 -4.46
N LYS A 57 2.78 -1.47 -3.28
CA LYS A 57 3.79 -2.51 -3.05
C LYS A 57 3.72 -3.62 -4.10
N VAL A 58 2.52 -4.12 -4.34
CA VAL A 58 2.29 -5.27 -5.22
C VAL A 58 2.43 -4.87 -6.69
N THR A 59 1.87 -3.74 -7.08
CA THR A 59 1.97 -3.27 -8.47
C THR A 59 3.42 -2.91 -8.84
N VAL A 60 4.20 -2.35 -7.92
CA VAL A 60 5.65 -2.14 -8.10
C VAL A 60 6.37 -3.47 -8.28
N MET A 61 6.12 -4.45 -7.43
CA MET A 61 6.75 -5.77 -7.55
C MET A 61 6.46 -6.42 -8.91
N LEU A 62 5.22 -6.37 -9.37
CA LEU A 62 4.83 -6.95 -10.67
C LEU A 62 5.52 -6.22 -11.84
N GLU A 63 5.55 -4.90 -11.83
CA GLU A 63 6.25 -4.12 -12.87
C GLU A 63 7.79 -4.32 -12.82
N GLU A 64 8.38 -4.48 -11.63
CA GLU A 64 9.81 -4.83 -11.49
C GLU A 64 10.12 -6.22 -12.03
N LEU A 65 9.26 -7.20 -11.78
CA LEU A 65 9.39 -8.55 -12.36
C LEU A 65 9.33 -8.53 -13.87
N LEU A 66 8.38 -7.79 -14.45
CA LEU A 66 8.26 -7.63 -15.91
C LEU A 66 9.49 -6.94 -16.50
N ALA A 67 9.99 -5.88 -15.86
CA ALA A 67 11.21 -5.19 -16.28
C ALA A 67 12.47 -6.07 -16.17
N ALA A 68 12.49 -7.00 -15.23
CA ALA A 68 13.54 -8.02 -15.09
C ALA A 68 13.42 -9.17 -16.10
N GLY A 69 12.42 -9.17 -16.99
CA GLY A 69 12.22 -10.17 -18.04
C GLY A 69 11.35 -11.36 -17.65
N HIS A 70 10.71 -11.35 -16.50
CA HIS A 70 9.78 -12.40 -16.07
C HIS A 70 8.40 -12.24 -16.74
N SER A 71 8.26 -12.62 -18.00
CA SER A 71 7.00 -12.49 -18.75
C SER A 71 5.81 -13.22 -18.11
N GLY A 72 6.06 -14.27 -17.32
CA GLY A 72 5.03 -14.94 -16.51
C GLY A 72 4.45 -14.11 -15.38
N ALA A 73 4.99 -12.92 -15.10
CA ALA A 73 4.47 -11.96 -14.11
C ALA A 73 3.40 -11.01 -14.69
N GLU A 74 2.98 -11.19 -15.96
CA GLU A 74 1.84 -10.46 -16.50
C GLU A 74 0.58 -10.67 -15.66
N TYR A 75 -0.18 -9.60 -15.46
CA TYR A 75 -1.26 -9.57 -14.50
C TYR A 75 -2.45 -8.71 -14.96
N ASP A 76 -3.61 -9.04 -14.43
CA ASP A 76 -4.79 -8.16 -14.47
C ASP A 76 -4.93 -7.48 -13.11
N ALA A 77 -5.03 -6.15 -13.10
CA ALA A 77 -5.27 -5.36 -11.89
C ALA A 77 -6.66 -4.72 -11.94
N TRP A 78 -7.53 -5.19 -11.06
CA TRP A 78 -8.91 -4.76 -10.90
C TRP A 78 -9.04 -3.76 -9.77
N LEU A 79 -9.76 -2.67 -10.03
CA LEU A 79 -10.01 -1.65 -9.02
C LEU A 79 -11.04 -2.12 -7.99
N ILE A 80 -10.71 -1.99 -6.72
CA ILE A 80 -11.62 -2.20 -5.59
C ILE A 80 -11.92 -0.86 -4.93
N ASN A 81 -13.15 -0.37 -5.11
CA ASN A 81 -13.59 0.88 -4.49
C ASN A 81 -13.99 0.64 -3.02
N ILE A 82 -13.02 0.83 -2.13
CA ILE A 82 -13.25 0.64 -0.68
C ILE A 82 -14.25 1.65 -0.10
N GLY A 83 -14.44 2.79 -0.73
CA GLY A 83 -15.43 3.80 -0.32
C GLY A 83 -16.88 3.32 -0.53
N GLU A 84 -17.10 2.46 -1.52
CA GLU A 84 -18.39 1.85 -1.83
C GLU A 84 -18.58 0.47 -1.17
N GLY A 85 -17.53 -0.03 -0.51
CA GLY A 85 -17.61 -1.30 0.22
C GLY A 85 -17.32 -2.53 -0.63
N ASP A 86 -16.70 -2.41 -1.79
CA ASP A 86 -16.35 -3.52 -2.68
C ASP A 86 -15.57 -4.65 -1.97
N GLN A 87 -14.74 -4.29 -0.99
CA GLN A 87 -13.98 -5.23 -0.17
C GLN A 87 -14.86 -6.14 0.71
N PHE A 88 -16.14 -5.85 0.82
CA PHE A 88 -17.13 -6.64 1.56
C PHE A 88 -18.05 -7.47 0.64
N GLY A 89 -17.83 -7.49 -0.67
CA GLY A 89 -18.49 -8.41 -1.59
C GLY A 89 -18.06 -9.86 -1.34
N SER A 90 -18.97 -10.83 -1.56
CA SER A 90 -18.74 -12.24 -1.29
C SER A 90 -17.48 -12.78 -1.97
N GLY A 91 -17.28 -12.53 -3.25
CA GLY A 91 -16.10 -12.98 -3.99
C GLY A 91 -14.78 -12.39 -3.46
N TYR A 92 -14.79 -11.14 -2.98
CA TYR A 92 -13.60 -10.55 -2.36
C TYR A 92 -13.29 -11.20 -1.01
N VAL A 93 -14.31 -11.39 -0.17
CA VAL A 93 -14.17 -12.01 1.16
C VAL A 93 -13.70 -13.45 1.06
N ASP A 94 -14.11 -14.20 0.04
CA ASP A 94 -13.63 -15.57 -0.22
C ASP A 94 -12.13 -15.61 -0.49
N LEU A 95 -11.58 -14.59 -1.16
CA LEU A 95 -10.14 -14.47 -1.37
C LEU A 95 -9.43 -13.89 -0.15
N ASN A 96 -10.03 -12.89 0.51
CA ASN A 96 -9.45 -12.25 1.69
C ASN A 96 -10.46 -12.08 2.82
N PRO A 97 -10.47 -12.99 3.82
CA PRO A 97 -11.40 -12.91 4.95
C PRO A 97 -11.19 -11.66 5.83
N ASN A 98 -10.04 -10.98 5.70
CA ASN A 98 -9.76 -9.72 6.40
C ASN A 98 -10.41 -8.49 5.71
N SER A 99 -10.96 -8.66 4.48
CA SER A 99 -11.61 -7.57 3.72
C SER A 99 -10.75 -6.31 3.58
N LYS A 100 -9.45 -6.48 3.32
CA LYS A 100 -8.47 -5.40 3.09
C LYS A 100 -7.77 -5.58 1.74
N ILE A 101 -7.61 -4.49 1.00
CA ILE A 101 -6.77 -4.48 -0.22
C ILE A 101 -5.27 -4.44 0.18
N PRO A 102 -4.41 -5.01 -0.66
CA PRO A 102 -4.64 -5.82 -1.84
C PRO A 102 -4.90 -7.30 -1.53
N VAL A 103 -5.47 -8.02 -2.48
CA VAL A 103 -5.48 -9.48 -2.55
C VAL A 103 -5.12 -9.93 -3.96
N MET A 104 -4.43 -11.05 -4.09
CA MET A 104 -4.06 -11.65 -5.36
C MET A 104 -4.55 -13.10 -5.45
N PHE A 105 -5.00 -13.52 -6.63
CA PHE A 105 -5.29 -14.91 -6.94
C PHE A 105 -4.45 -15.39 -8.11
N ASP A 106 -3.64 -16.41 -7.89
CA ASP A 106 -2.89 -17.08 -8.95
C ASP A 106 -3.74 -18.22 -9.50
N THR A 107 -4.28 -18.04 -10.71
CA THR A 107 -5.17 -19.00 -11.36
C THR A 107 -4.44 -20.29 -11.79
N THR A 108 -3.11 -20.24 -11.99
CA THR A 108 -2.29 -21.40 -12.36
C THR A 108 -2.17 -22.40 -11.21
N THR A 109 -1.89 -21.88 -10.02
CA THR A 109 -1.68 -22.70 -8.81
C THR A 109 -2.95 -22.82 -7.97
N LYS A 110 -4.02 -22.07 -8.31
CA LYS A 110 -5.24 -21.92 -7.51
C LYS A 110 -4.96 -21.37 -6.10
N THR A 111 -3.94 -20.54 -5.98
CA THR A 111 -3.51 -19.99 -4.70
C THR A 111 -4.06 -18.58 -4.53
N ARG A 112 -4.82 -18.35 -3.45
CA ARG A 112 -5.13 -17.00 -2.97
C ARG A 112 -4.01 -16.50 -2.06
N VAL A 113 -3.62 -15.25 -2.24
CA VAL A 113 -2.60 -14.60 -1.41
C VAL A 113 -3.11 -13.26 -0.94
N PHE A 114 -3.28 -13.10 0.35
CA PHE A 114 -3.64 -11.83 0.98
C PHE A 114 -2.54 -11.39 1.95
N GLU A 115 -2.57 -10.15 2.43
CA GLU A 115 -1.51 -9.37 3.06
C GLU A 115 -0.41 -8.95 2.05
N SER A 116 -0.18 -7.65 1.94
CA SER A 116 0.75 -7.11 0.94
C SER A 116 2.16 -7.68 1.05
N GLY A 117 2.66 -7.92 2.28
CA GLY A 117 3.97 -8.55 2.49
C GLY A 117 4.00 -10.02 2.06
N SER A 118 2.91 -10.76 2.29
CA SER A 118 2.78 -12.15 1.83
C SER A 118 2.75 -12.24 0.30
N ILE A 119 2.09 -11.28 -0.36
CA ILE A 119 2.06 -11.23 -1.83
C ILE A 119 3.46 -10.95 -2.38
N LEU A 120 4.22 -10.01 -1.79
CA LEU A 120 5.61 -9.76 -2.17
C LEU A 120 6.48 -11.01 -2.04
N LEU A 121 6.38 -11.70 -0.90
CA LEU A 121 7.14 -12.92 -0.65
C LEU A 121 6.77 -14.04 -1.63
N TYR A 122 5.48 -14.26 -1.86
CA TYR A 122 4.98 -15.26 -2.82
C TYR A 122 5.52 -15.01 -4.23
N LEU A 123 5.46 -13.76 -4.70
CA LEU A 123 5.96 -13.40 -6.02
C LEU A 123 7.48 -13.54 -6.12
N ALA A 124 8.22 -13.13 -5.07
CA ALA A 124 9.67 -13.26 -5.04
C ALA A 124 10.11 -14.74 -5.10
N GLU A 125 9.44 -15.63 -4.39
CA GLU A 125 9.71 -17.07 -4.40
C GLU A 125 9.28 -17.71 -5.72
N LYS A 126 8.11 -17.35 -6.25
CA LYS A 126 7.59 -17.88 -7.51
C LYS A 126 8.52 -17.58 -8.70
N PHE A 127 9.10 -16.38 -8.74
CA PHE A 127 9.96 -15.94 -9.84
C PHE A 127 11.46 -16.01 -9.54
N GLY A 128 11.85 -16.32 -8.29
CA GLY A 128 13.25 -16.38 -7.89
C GLY A 128 13.96 -15.02 -7.99
N ALA A 129 13.26 -13.90 -7.71
CA ALA A 129 13.76 -12.55 -7.87
C ALA A 129 13.48 -11.67 -6.64
N PHE A 130 14.34 -10.67 -6.41
CA PHE A 130 14.22 -9.66 -5.34
C PHE A 130 14.20 -10.23 -3.90
N LEU A 131 14.59 -11.50 -3.74
CA LEU A 131 14.78 -12.15 -2.44
C LEU A 131 16.05 -13.00 -2.53
N PRO A 132 17.13 -12.64 -1.82
CA PRO A 132 18.37 -13.38 -1.85
C PRO A 132 18.20 -14.84 -1.42
N THR A 133 18.99 -15.73 -2.03
CA THR A 133 19.04 -17.16 -1.64
C THR A 133 20.03 -17.43 -0.52
N ASP A 134 21.03 -16.56 -0.33
CA ASP A 134 21.93 -16.62 0.83
C ASP A 134 21.12 -16.46 2.12
N HIS A 135 21.36 -17.35 3.09
CA HIS A 135 20.58 -17.43 4.33
C HIS A 135 20.58 -16.10 5.10
N ASN A 136 21.75 -15.46 5.25
CA ASN A 136 21.86 -14.25 6.04
C ASN A 136 21.21 -13.06 5.34
N LYS A 137 21.46 -12.86 4.05
CA LYS A 137 20.85 -11.81 3.24
C LYS A 137 19.32 -11.98 3.15
N ARG A 138 18.85 -13.23 2.99
CA ARG A 138 17.42 -13.55 3.01
C ARG A 138 16.79 -13.19 4.36
N THR A 139 17.44 -13.57 5.45
CA THR A 139 16.94 -13.28 6.81
C THR A 139 16.88 -11.76 7.03
N GLU A 140 17.91 -11.01 6.64
CA GLU A 140 17.91 -9.55 6.73
C GLU A 140 16.76 -8.93 5.91
N THR A 141 16.54 -9.40 4.69
CA THR A 141 15.41 -8.94 3.85
C THR A 141 14.07 -9.20 4.53
N LEU A 142 13.87 -10.37 5.12
CA LEU A 142 12.64 -10.73 5.82
C LEU A 142 12.48 -9.93 7.14
N ASN A 143 13.54 -9.63 7.86
CA ASN A 143 13.50 -8.75 9.03
C ASN A 143 12.86 -7.40 8.67
N TRP A 144 13.33 -6.77 7.59
CA TRP A 144 12.80 -5.48 7.13
C TRP A 144 11.39 -5.58 6.54
N LEU A 145 11.07 -6.68 5.84
CA LEU A 145 9.72 -6.94 5.37
C LEU A 145 8.73 -7.02 6.55
N PHE A 146 9.03 -7.82 7.57
CA PHE A 146 8.16 -7.97 8.74
C PHE A 146 8.16 -6.72 9.62
N TRP A 147 9.29 -6.01 9.73
CA TRP A 147 9.33 -4.72 10.39
C TRP A 147 8.30 -3.76 9.76
N GLN A 148 8.24 -3.70 8.43
CA GLN A 148 7.29 -2.82 7.74
C GLN A 148 5.84 -3.25 7.99
N MET A 149 5.53 -4.54 7.98
CA MET A 149 4.18 -5.03 8.26
C MET A 149 3.71 -4.67 9.68
N GLY A 150 4.60 -4.74 10.65
CA GLY A 150 4.31 -4.38 12.05
C GLY A 150 4.33 -2.87 12.34
N SER A 151 5.06 -2.08 11.54
CA SER A 151 5.30 -0.65 11.80
C SER A 151 4.36 0.29 11.02
N ALA A 152 4.02 -0.05 9.78
CA ALA A 152 3.16 0.79 8.94
C ALA A 152 1.77 1.11 9.55
N PRO A 153 1.14 0.24 10.35
CA PRO A 153 -0.11 0.58 11.04
C PRO A 153 -0.01 1.80 11.95
N TYR A 154 1.15 2.05 12.56
CA TYR A 154 1.37 3.25 13.37
C TYR A 154 1.41 4.51 12.52
N LEU A 155 2.03 4.44 11.33
CA LEU A 155 2.02 5.55 10.38
C LEU A 155 0.64 5.74 9.75
N GLY A 156 0.03 4.70 9.20
CA GLY A 156 -1.25 4.79 8.47
C GLY A 156 -2.47 4.91 9.38
N GLY A 157 -2.70 3.89 10.20
CA GLY A 157 -3.87 3.78 11.09
C GLY A 157 -3.77 4.63 12.34
N GLY A 158 -2.54 4.90 12.80
CA GLY A 158 -2.28 5.76 13.95
C GLY A 158 -2.12 7.23 13.55
N PHE A 159 -0.91 7.62 13.15
CA PHE A 159 -0.59 9.02 12.85
C PHE A 159 -1.48 9.60 11.75
N GLY A 160 -1.54 8.96 10.59
CA GLY A 160 -2.30 9.46 9.45
C GLY A 160 -3.79 9.61 9.76
N HIS A 161 -4.37 8.69 10.54
CA HIS A 161 -5.75 8.80 10.96
C HIS A 161 -5.97 10.05 11.83
N PHE A 162 -5.24 10.18 12.92
CA PHE A 162 -5.48 11.27 13.88
C PHE A 162 -4.99 12.62 13.40
N TYR A 163 -3.88 12.66 12.65
CA TYR A 163 -3.34 13.92 12.12
C TYR A 163 -4.14 14.43 10.91
N ALA A 164 -4.47 13.57 9.94
CA ALA A 164 -5.06 14.00 8.68
C ALA A 164 -6.58 13.76 8.60
N TYR A 165 -7.06 12.59 9.03
CA TYR A 165 -8.39 12.11 8.67
C TYR A 165 -9.44 12.25 9.77
N ALA A 166 -9.07 12.21 11.05
CA ALA A 166 -10.00 12.35 12.14
C ALA A 166 -10.74 13.70 12.06
N PRO A 167 -12.08 13.71 12.26
CA PRO A 167 -12.87 14.93 12.17
C PRO A 167 -12.50 15.95 13.26
N GLU A 168 -12.01 15.48 14.38
CA GLU A 168 -11.52 16.29 15.49
C GLU A 168 -10.03 16.04 15.73
N LYS A 169 -9.28 17.07 16.11
CA LYS A 169 -7.85 16.98 16.41
C LYS A 169 -7.63 16.85 17.90
N PHE A 170 -7.06 15.73 18.31
CA PHE A 170 -6.70 15.47 19.70
C PHE A 170 -5.18 15.46 19.86
N GLU A 171 -4.66 16.30 20.72
CA GLU A 171 -3.22 16.45 20.94
C GLU A 171 -2.55 15.12 21.33
N TYR A 172 -3.13 14.41 22.30
CA TYR A 172 -2.51 13.20 22.85
C TYR A 172 -2.25 12.10 21.80
N PRO A 173 -3.24 11.61 21.00
CA PRO A 173 -2.96 10.61 20.00
C PRO A 173 -2.06 11.12 18.87
N ILE A 174 -2.19 12.39 18.46
CA ILE A 174 -1.32 12.97 17.43
C ILE A 174 0.13 12.93 17.92
N ASN A 175 0.42 13.42 19.11
CA ASN A 175 1.78 13.44 19.67
C ASN A 175 2.32 12.02 19.90
N ARG A 176 1.49 11.11 20.41
CA ARG A 176 1.88 9.71 20.64
C ARG A 176 2.32 9.01 19.35
N PHE A 177 1.56 9.20 18.26
CA PHE A 177 1.89 8.57 16.98
C PHE A 177 2.95 9.35 16.20
N ALA A 178 3.04 10.67 16.31
CA ALA A 178 4.12 11.46 15.74
C ALA A 178 5.49 11.02 16.29
N MET A 179 5.60 10.83 17.60
CA MET A 179 6.82 10.30 18.23
C MET A 179 7.21 8.95 17.63
N GLU A 180 6.25 8.03 17.46
CA GLU A 180 6.52 6.71 16.89
C GLU A 180 6.94 6.78 15.42
N VAL A 181 6.30 7.63 14.61
CA VAL A 181 6.66 7.82 13.19
C VAL A 181 8.07 8.42 13.06
N LYS A 182 8.41 9.42 13.89
CA LYS A 182 9.77 9.99 13.90
C LYS A 182 10.81 8.93 14.32
N ARG A 183 10.50 8.10 15.31
CA ARG A 183 11.37 6.96 15.68
C ARG A 183 11.57 5.98 14.52
N GLN A 184 10.52 5.68 13.78
CA GLN A 184 10.61 4.80 12.61
C GLN A 184 11.46 5.43 11.50
N LEU A 185 11.28 6.72 11.21
CA LEU A 185 12.12 7.45 10.25
C LEU A 185 13.59 7.47 10.66
N ASP A 186 13.89 7.68 11.95
CA ASP A 186 15.27 7.64 12.47
C ASP A 186 15.92 6.25 12.31
N VAL A 187 15.15 5.18 12.55
CA VAL A 187 15.61 3.80 12.31
C VAL A 187 15.97 3.57 10.84
N LEU A 188 15.11 4.01 9.91
CA LEU A 188 15.36 3.88 8.48
C LEU A 188 16.57 4.73 8.05
N ASP A 189 16.65 5.98 8.52
CA ASP A 189 17.72 6.90 8.15
C ASP A 189 19.09 6.40 8.58
N ARG A 190 19.21 5.91 9.82
CA ARG A 190 20.45 5.31 10.33
C ARG A 190 20.83 4.04 9.56
N ASN A 191 19.89 3.18 9.25
CA ASN A 191 20.16 1.98 8.46
C ASN A 191 20.67 2.33 7.05
N LEU A 192 20.05 3.31 6.41
CA LEU A 192 20.41 3.77 5.06
C LEU A 192 21.66 4.65 5.01
N ALA A 193 22.18 5.12 6.15
CA ALA A 193 23.46 5.83 6.20
C ALA A 193 24.66 4.96 5.77
N GLU A 194 24.57 3.64 6.01
CA GLU A 194 25.62 2.67 5.73
C GLU A 194 25.26 1.68 4.62
N ARG A 195 24.05 1.79 4.05
CA ARG A 195 23.52 0.84 3.07
C ARG A 195 22.89 1.56 1.89
N GLU A 196 23.01 0.97 0.73
CA GLU A 196 22.37 1.49 -0.48
C GLU A 196 20.85 1.24 -0.44
N PHE A 197 20.44 0.03 -0.06
CA PHE A 197 19.05 -0.41 0.08
C PHE A 197 18.79 -0.94 1.50
N MET A 198 17.52 -1.19 1.81
CA MET A 198 17.10 -1.56 3.16
C MET A 198 17.81 -2.78 3.73
N ALA A 199 18.02 -3.82 2.91
CA ALA A 199 18.63 -5.07 3.35
C ALA A 199 20.14 -5.18 3.02
N GLY A 200 20.75 -4.13 2.48
CA GLY A 200 22.18 -4.10 2.09
C GLY A 200 22.41 -3.43 0.75
N ASP A 201 23.18 -4.10 -0.13
CA ASP A 201 23.60 -3.54 -1.42
C ASP A 201 22.68 -3.92 -2.59
N GLU A 202 21.67 -4.76 -2.32
CA GLU A 202 20.75 -5.26 -3.33
C GLU A 202 19.32 -4.74 -3.09
N TYR A 203 18.66 -4.28 -4.17
CA TYR A 203 17.24 -3.92 -4.15
C TYR A 203 16.38 -5.17 -3.98
N THR A 204 15.51 -5.18 -2.97
CA THR A 204 14.74 -6.34 -2.55
C THR A 204 13.28 -6.02 -2.26
N ILE A 205 12.49 -7.06 -1.95
CA ILE A 205 11.11 -6.89 -1.48
C ILE A 205 10.99 -6.07 -0.19
N ALA A 206 12.06 -5.92 0.59
CA ALA A 206 12.09 -5.03 1.75
C ALA A 206 11.92 -3.56 1.33
N ASP A 207 12.64 -3.13 0.29
CA ASP A 207 12.52 -1.79 -0.29
C ASP A 207 11.13 -1.56 -0.88
N MET A 208 10.62 -2.52 -1.64
CA MET A 208 9.29 -2.47 -2.25
C MET A 208 8.18 -2.37 -1.20
N ALA A 209 8.37 -2.98 -0.02
CA ALA A 209 7.42 -2.90 1.08
C ALA A 209 7.45 -1.54 1.79
N ILE A 210 8.64 -0.97 2.02
CA ILE A 210 8.84 0.22 2.85
C ILE A 210 8.61 1.51 2.06
N TRP A 211 9.09 1.56 0.81
CA TRP A 211 9.08 2.76 -0.02
C TRP A 211 7.69 3.39 -0.23
N PRO A 212 6.59 2.64 -0.51
CA PRO A 212 5.28 3.24 -0.75
C PRO A 212 4.71 4.01 0.45
N TRP A 213 5.15 3.70 1.66
CA TRP A 213 4.74 4.39 2.87
C TRP A 213 5.71 5.50 3.26
N TYR A 214 6.97 5.17 3.53
CA TYR A 214 7.94 6.13 4.09
C TYR A 214 8.52 7.04 3.01
N GLY A 215 8.70 6.53 1.80
CA GLY A 215 9.06 7.35 0.64
C GLY A 215 7.96 8.35 0.28
N ALA A 216 6.69 7.92 0.29
CA ALA A 216 5.56 8.82 0.08
C ALA A 216 5.46 9.89 1.18
N LEU A 217 5.75 9.53 2.43
CA LEU A 217 5.72 10.47 3.57
C LEU A 217 6.78 11.57 3.41
N VAL A 218 8.03 11.19 3.14
CA VAL A 218 9.13 12.17 3.03
C VAL A 218 9.05 13.04 1.78
N LYS A 219 8.26 12.62 0.78
CA LYS A 219 7.95 13.41 -0.44
C LYS A 219 6.66 14.22 -0.31
N GLY A 220 6.01 14.24 0.86
CA GLY A 220 4.76 14.99 1.07
C GLY A 220 3.54 14.43 0.32
N LEU A 221 3.59 13.20 -0.16
CA LEU A 221 2.52 12.57 -0.95
C LEU A 221 1.42 11.96 -0.09
N VAL A 222 1.64 11.84 1.21
CA VAL A 222 0.65 11.38 2.19
C VAL A 222 0.63 12.31 3.39
N TYR A 223 -0.58 12.65 3.86
CA TYR A 223 -0.88 13.42 5.07
C TYR A 223 -0.44 14.88 5.11
N GLU A 224 0.34 15.37 4.13
CA GLU A 224 0.90 16.74 4.14
C GLU A 224 1.67 17.09 5.44
N ALA A 225 2.33 16.08 6.01
CA ALA A 225 2.95 16.16 7.34
C ALA A 225 4.47 16.42 7.30
N GLY A 226 5.03 16.77 6.13
CA GLY A 226 6.46 16.90 5.93
C GLY A 226 7.13 17.91 6.88
N GLU A 227 6.53 19.09 7.03
CA GLU A 227 7.02 20.12 7.95
C GLU A 227 6.81 19.71 9.42
N PHE A 228 5.62 19.22 9.76
CA PHE A 228 5.29 18.79 11.12
C PHE A 228 6.23 17.72 11.65
N LEU A 229 6.61 16.76 10.81
CA LEU A 229 7.53 15.67 11.15
C LEU A 229 9.00 16.01 10.88
N GLN A 230 9.29 17.20 10.31
CA GLN A 230 10.63 17.63 9.92
C GLN A 230 11.34 16.59 9.02
N VAL A 231 10.62 16.08 8.01
CA VAL A 231 11.11 14.96 7.19
C VAL A 231 12.39 15.29 6.43
N HIS A 232 12.71 16.57 6.22
CA HIS A 232 13.94 17.04 5.57
C HIS A 232 15.22 16.68 6.35
N GLU A 233 15.11 16.32 7.64
CA GLU A 233 16.24 15.89 8.47
C GLU A 233 16.69 14.46 8.15
N TYR A 234 15.83 13.62 7.55
CA TYR A 234 16.11 12.22 7.23
C TYR A 234 16.70 12.09 5.81
N THR A 235 17.93 12.58 5.67
CA THR A 235 18.60 12.76 4.35
C THR A 235 18.90 11.45 3.63
N ASN A 236 19.16 10.37 4.37
CA ASN A 236 19.41 9.04 3.80
C ASN A 236 18.10 8.40 3.30
N VAL A 237 16.98 8.59 4.01
CA VAL A 237 15.67 8.16 3.54
C VAL A 237 15.28 8.93 2.28
N ILE A 238 15.55 10.22 2.21
CA ILE A 238 15.27 11.04 1.02
C ILE A 238 16.12 10.57 -0.16
N ARG A 239 17.42 10.37 0.02
CA ARG A 239 18.32 9.83 -1.03
C ARG A 239 17.79 8.53 -1.60
N TRP A 240 17.52 7.56 -0.73
CA TRP A 240 16.96 6.25 -1.11
C TRP A 240 15.61 6.38 -1.79
N THR A 241 14.74 7.26 -1.29
CA THR A 241 13.44 7.51 -1.90
C THR A 241 13.56 8.04 -3.33
N ASP A 242 14.48 8.98 -3.58
CA ASP A 242 14.69 9.56 -4.90
C ASP A 242 15.32 8.56 -5.87
N GLN A 243 16.27 7.76 -5.39
CA GLN A 243 16.88 6.67 -6.15
C GLN A 243 15.81 5.68 -6.65
N LEU A 244 14.89 5.27 -5.79
CA LEU A 244 13.81 4.35 -6.15
C LEU A 244 12.77 5.01 -7.05
N ALA A 245 12.38 6.25 -6.77
CA ALA A 245 11.40 6.99 -7.56
C ALA A 245 11.82 7.18 -9.03
N ALA A 246 13.11 7.15 -9.33
CA ALA A 246 13.65 7.25 -10.69
C ALA A 246 13.46 5.96 -11.52
N ARG A 247 13.12 4.83 -10.90
CA ARG A 247 12.92 3.56 -11.58
C ARG A 247 11.60 3.55 -12.35
N THR A 248 11.63 3.24 -13.64
CA THR A 248 10.43 3.14 -14.49
C THR A 248 9.37 2.17 -13.94
N PRO A 249 9.72 0.96 -13.44
CA PRO A 249 8.75 0.06 -12.84
C PRO A 249 8.03 0.66 -11.62
N ILE A 250 8.73 1.43 -10.79
CA ILE A 250 8.12 2.12 -9.65
C ILE A 250 7.15 3.21 -10.14
N GLN A 251 7.53 3.98 -11.16
CA GLN A 251 6.65 4.99 -11.75
C GLN A 251 5.37 4.36 -12.30
N ARG A 252 5.48 3.26 -13.06
CA ARG A 252 4.35 2.50 -13.59
C ARG A 252 3.49 1.89 -12.48
N GLY A 253 4.11 1.17 -11.54
CA GLY A 253 3.40 0.53 -10.44
C GLY A 253 2.57 1.51 -9.60
N ARG A 254 3.02 2.76 -9.47
CA ARG A 254 2.27 3.83 -8.78
C ARG A 254 1.04 4.33 -9.54
N MET A 255 0.97 4.11 -10.85
CA MET A 255 -0.18 4.53 -11.66
C MET A 255 -1.34 3.54 -11.56
N VAL A 256 -1.05 2.25 -11.36
CA VAL A 256 -2.04 1.17 -11.38
C VAL A 256 -3.02 1.29 -10.20
N ASN A 257 -4.30 1.17 -10.50
CA ASN A 257 -5.44 1.32 -9.58
C ASN A 257 -5.49 2.67 -8.85
N ARG A 258 -4.83 3.68 -9.40
CA ARG A 258 -4.86 5.04 -8.88
C ARG A 258 -6.03 5.81 -9.50
N THR A 259 -6.81 6.48 -8.64
CA THR A 259 -8.03 7.22 -9.00
C THR A 259 -8.02 8.67 -8.49
N PHE A 260 -6.83 9.20 -8.17
CA PHE A 260 -6.67 10.55 -7.61
C PHE A 260 -5.35 11.19 -8.06
N GLY A 261 -5.30 12.51 -7.98
CA GLY A 261 -4.13 13.31 -8.38
C GLY A 261 -4.15 13.63 -9.86
N ASP A 262 -2.97 13.81 -10.47
CA ASP A 262 -2.82 14.12 -11.89
C ASP A 262 -3.40 12.99 -12.78
N PRO A 263 -4.35 13.31 -13.70
CA PRO A 263 -4.97 12.34 -14.61
C PRO A 263 -3.97 11.52 -15.43
N ALA A 264 -2.85 12.11 -15.87
CA ALA A 264 -1.81 11.42 -16.61
C ALA A 264 -1.08 10.34 -15.78
N SER A 265 -1.21 10.39 -14.46
CA SER A 265 -0.65 9.41 -13.53
C SER A 265 -1.69 8.44 -12.95
N GLN A 266 -2.90 8.39 -13.50
CA GLN A 266 -3.98 7.51 -13.07
C GLN A 266 -4.25 6.45 -14.12
N LEU A 267 -4.05 5.18 -13.76
CA LEU A 267 -4.46 4.01 -14.53
C LEU A 267 -5.44 3.19 -13.69
N ARG A 268 -6.72 3.35 -13.98
CA ARG A 268 -7.80 2.75 -13.18
C ARG A 268 -7.66 1.23 -13.06
N GLU A 269 -7.40 0.57 -14.19
CA GLU A 269 -7.17 -0.88 -14.28
C GLU A 269 -6.06 -1.16 -15.30
N ARG A 270 -5.28 -2.20 -15.05
CA ARG A 270 -4.20 -2.63 -15.93
C ARG A 270 -4.43 -4.07 -16.36
N HIS A 271 -4.50 -4.30 -17.67
CA HIS A 271 -4.69 -5.62 -18.29
C HIS A 271 -3.65 -5.91 -19.37
N ASP A 272 -2.87 -4.89 -19.73
CA ASP A 272 -1.81 -5.00 -20.74
C ASP A 272 -0.75 -3.91 -20.53
N ALA A 273 0.46 -4.15 -21.01
CA ALA A 273 1.54 -3.15 -20.95
C ALA A 273 1.21 -1.87 -21.73
N SER A 274 0.39 -1.96 -22.77
CA SER A 274 -0.05 -0.80 -23.56
C SER A 274 -1.02 0.12 -22.81
N ASP A 275 -1.64 -0.34 -21.73
CA ASP A 275 -2.61 0.46 -20.96
C ASP A 275 -1.97 1.74 -20.39
N PHE A 276 -0.67 1.72 -20.08
CA PHE A 276 0.06 2.92 -19.67
C PHE A 276 0.10 4.01 -20.73
N GLU A 277 -0.01 3.62 -22.00
CA GLU A 277 0.06 4.53 -23.15
C GLU A 277 -1.33 5.02 -23.61
N ILE A 278 -2.38 4.19 -23.41
CA ILE A 278 -3.68 4.42 -24.03
C ILE A 278 -4.85 4.53 -23.06
N ARG A 279 -4.71 4.14 -21.79
CA ARG A 279 -5.81 4.05 -20.80
C ARG A 279 -5.60 4.87 -19.53
N THR A 280 -4.61 5.75 -19.50
CA THR A 280 -4.51 6.73 -18.41
C THR A 280 -5.68 7.71 -18.47
N GLN A 281 -6.08 8.24 -17.33
CA GLN A 281 -7.33 9.02 -17.19
C GLN A 281 -7.36 10.27 -18.08
N ASP A 282 -6.22 10.85 -18.41
CA ASP A 282 -6.10 11.99 -19.34
C ASP A 282 -6.41 11.64 -20.81
N LYS A 283 -6.40 10.35 -21.16
CA LYS A 283 -6.65 9.84 -22.53
C LYS A 283 -8.05 9.26 -22.69
N LEU A 284 -8.77 9.09 -21.59
CA LEU A 284 -10.18 8.66 -21.63
C LEU A 284 -11.06 9.89 -21.82
N GLU A 285 -12.04 9.81 -22.73
CA GLU A 285 -13.05 10.87 -22.88
C GLU A 285 -13.82 11.03 -21.55
N PRO A 286 -14.20 12.28 -21.18
CA PRO A 286 -15.05 12.49 -20.01
C PRO A 286 -16.36 11.70 -20.16
N GLU A 287 -16.74 10.92 -19.15
CA GLU A 287 -18.04 10.28 -19.11
C GLU A 287 -19.13 11.36 -19.23
N GLY A 288 -19.82 11.43 -20.36
CA GLY A 288 -20.93 12.38 -20.57
C GLY A 288 -20.87 13.32 -21.78
N SER A 289 -20.00 13.12 -22.75
CA SER A 289 -19.99 13.86 -24.02
C SER A 289 -20.71 13.14 -25.16
N SER A 290 -21.93 12.65 -24.88
CA SER A 290 -22.85 12.12 -25.91
C SER A 290 -24.25 12.64 -25.67
#